data_dc8f9b55a572f96ca8d9d0aedd9ca0b2
#
_entry.id   dc8f9b55a572f96ca8d9d0aedd9ca0b2
#
_cell.length_a   1.000
_cell.length_b   1.000
_cell.length_c   1.000
_cell.angle_alpha   90.00
_cell.angle_beta   90.00
_cell.angle_gamma   90.00
#
_symmetry.space_group_name_H-M   'P 1'
#
loop_
_entity.id
_entity.type
_entity.pdbx_description
1 polymer ?
#
loop_
_entity_poly.entity_id
_entity_poly.type
_entity_poly.pdbx_seq_one_letter_code
_entity_poly.pdbx_strand_id
1 'polypeptide(L)'
;MPIADFRIRRGTPDDAPAIASVRVDTWRSAYRGLLPDALLDGLDTTSISANWRRGLEAIDPTRVAYVAEVDREVIGFASGGRARHANAAYPGEVYALYVRDSHQGKGIGRALLRVSAAELVERGLTPIVIWTLYNNPASRGFYESVGGRVIGEKREPFEGHELHEVAYGWLDPAPLVTG
;
A
#
# COMPACT_ATOMS: atom_id res chain seq x y z
N MET A 1 13.30 23.98 -3.98
CA MET A 1 13.50 22.83 -4.88
C MET A 1 12.20 22.58 -5.62
N PRO A 2 12.17 22.52 -6.95
CA PRO A 2 10.95 22.11 -7.64
C PRO A 2 10.58 20.71 -7.15
N ILE A 3 9.29 20.52 -6.83
CA ILE A 3 8.73 19.20 -6.57
C ILE A 3 9.00 18.41 -7.84
N ALA A 4 9.77 17.32 -7.75
CA ALA A 4 9.99 16.46 -8.90
C ALA A 4 8.61 16.06 -9.46
N ASP A 5 8.36 16.38 -10.73
CA ASP A 5 7.12 16.00 -11.40
C ASP A 5 7.02 14.48 -11.38
N PHE A 6 6.11 13.95 -10.56
CA PHE A 6 5.80 12.54 -10.55
C PHE A 6 4.51 12.29 -11.32
N ARG A 7 4.41 11.12 -11.93
CA ARG A 7 3.23 10.66 -12.64
C ARG A 7 2.64 9.45 -11.92
N ILE A 8 1.33 9.44 -11.74
CA ILE A 8 0.60 8.24 -11.31
C ILE A 8 -0.06 7.60 -12.53
N ARG A 9 0.09 6.29 -12.67
CA ARG A 9 -0.59 5.50 -13.71
C ARG A 9 -0.97 4.12 -13.18
N ARG A 10 -1.83 3.42 -13.91
CA ARG A 10 -2.12 2.01 -13.62
C ARG A 10 -0.85 1.17 -13.72
N GLY A 11 -0.73 0.22 -12.80
CA GLY A 11 0.29 -0.81 -12.84
C GLY A 11 -0.02 -1.85 -13.91
N THR A 12 1.01 -2.29 -14.60
CA THR A 12 0.97 -3.35 -15.62
C THR A 12 1.82 -4.54 -15.19
N PRO A 13 1.67 -5.73 -15.80
CA PRO A 13 2.52 -6.88 -15.50
C PRO A 13 4.03 -6.59 -15.65
N ASP A 14 4.40 -5.67 -16.53
CA ASP A 14 5.80 -5.28 -16.74
C ASP A 14 6.38 -4.46 -15.59
N ASP A 15 5.54 -3.88 -14.73
CA ASP A 15 5.97 -3.18 -13.52
C ASP A 15 6.32 -4.12 -12.35
N ALA A 16 5.99 -5.39 -12.46
CA ALA A 16 6.17 -6.35 -11.36
C ALA A 16 7.58 -6.39 -10.77
N PRO A 17 8.68 -6.35 -11.56
CA PRO A 17 10.03 -6.29 -10.99
C PRO A 17 10.30 -5.00 -10.21
N ALA A 18 9.84 -3.85 -10.72
CA ALA A 18 10.03 -2.56 -10.08
C ALA A 18 9.19 -2.46 -8.78
N ILE A 19 7.94 -2.92 -8.81
CA ILE A 19 7.09 -3.01 -7.62
C ILE A 19 7.74 -3.90 -6.54
N ALA A 20 8.27 -5.05 -6.92
CA ALA A 20 8.96 -5.95 -6.00
C ALA A 20 10.19 -5.28 -5.37
N SER A 21 10.99 -4.56 -6.16
CA SER A 21 12.14 -3.80 -5.68
C SER A 21 11.70 -2.71 -4.68
N VAL A 22 10.71 -1.88 -5.03
CA VAL A 22 10.18 -0.85 -4.13
C VAL A 22 9.71 -1.47 -2.81
N ARG A 23 8.97 -2.59 -2.87
CA ARG A 23 8.49 -3.27 -1.67
C ARG A 23 9.64 -3.74 -0.78
N VAL A 24 10.63 -4.44 -1.36
CA VAL A 24 11.76 -5.00 -0.59
C VAL A 24 12.58 -3.89 0.04
N ASP A 25 12.93 -2.84 -0.74
CA ASP A 25 13.72 -1.73 -0.25
C ASP A 25 13.00 -1.00 0.90
N THR A 26 11.70 -0.72 0.72
CA THR A 26 10.89 -0.03 1.73
C THR A 26 10.70 -0.89 2.98
N TRP A 27 10.51 -2.21 2.84
CA TRP A 27 10.40 -3.11 4.00
C TRP A 27 11.70 -3.14 4.80
N ARG A 28 12.83 -3.23 4.11
CA ARG A 28 14.15 -3.25 4.76
C ARG A 28 14.46 -1.95 5.50
N SER A 29 14.04 -0.80 4.98
CA SER A 29 14.24 0.48 5.65
C SER A 29 13.21 0.73 6.75
N ALA A 30 11.91 0.62 6.44
CA ALA A 30 10.84 1.01 7.35
C ALA A 30 10.65 0.04 8.52
N TYR A 31 11.00 -1.24 8.33
CA TYR A 31 10.74 -2.29 9.33
C TYR A 31 11.99 -2.82 10.02
N ARG A 32 13.17 -2.27 9.71
CA ARG A 32 14.40 -2.55 10.48
C ARG A 32 14.20 -2.13 11.93
N GLY A 33 14.42 -3.07 12.85
CA GLY A 33 14.16 -2.87 14.29
C GLY A 33 12.68 -3.03 14.70
N LEU A 34 11.75 -3.20 13.75
CA LEU A 34 10.33 -3.52 14.01
C LEU A 34 10.02 -5.00 13.73
N LEU A 35 10.68 -5.57 12.74
CA LEU A 35 10.62 -6.98 12.36
C LEU A 35 12.01 -7.60 12.47
N PRO A 36 12.11 -8.93 12.62
CA PRO A 36 13.39 -9.62 12.66
C PRO A 36 14.23 -9.38 11.39
N ASP A 37 15.51 -9.11 11.56
CA ASP A 37 16.42 -8.85 10.44
C ASP A 37 16.46 -10.05 9.46
N ALA A 38 16.46 -11.28 9.97
CA ALA A 38 16.45 -12.48 9.13
C ALA A 38 15.23 -12.55 8.18
N LEU A 39 14.07 -12.05 8.62
CA LEU A 39 12.88 -11.95 7.79
C LEU A 39 13.08 -10.92 6.66
N LEU A 40 13.61 -9.74 7.00
CA LEU A 40 13.83 -8.67 6.03
C LEU A 40 14.94 -9.02 5.01
N ASP A 41 16.00 -9.66 5.48
CA ASP A 41 17.12 -10.09 4.64
C ASP A 41 16.73 -11.29 3.74
N GLY A 42 15.78 -12.12 4.20
CA GLY A 42 15.24 -13.26 3.45
C GLY A 42 14.21 -12.89 2.37
N LEU A 43 13.83 -11.61 2.22
CA LEU A 43 12.89 -11.20 1.17
C LEU A 43 13.47 -11.44 -0.21
N ASP A 44 12.83 -12.34 -0.98
CA ASP A 44 13.23 -12.69 -2.34
C ASP A 44 12.47 -11.85 -3.38
N THR A 45 13.18 -10.88 -3.96
CA THR A 45 12.64 -9.98 -4.99
C THR A 45 12.10 -10.75 -6.20
N THR A 46 12.71 -11.88 -6.57
CA THR A 46 12.30 -12.69 -7.73
C THR A 46 10.93 -13.31 -7.49
N SER A 47 10.74 -13.98 -6.37
CA SER A 47 9.46 -14.59 -5.99
C SER A 47 8.37 -13.52 -5.82
N ILE A 48 8.69 -12.39 -5.20
CA ILE A 48 7.77 -11.27 -5.03
C ILE A 48 7.35 -10.71 -6.39
N SER A 49 8.30 -10.52 -7.32
CA SER A 49 8.03 -10.06 -8.69
C SER A 49 7.11 -11.03 -9.44
N ALA A 50 7.39 -12.33 -9.37
CA ALA A 50 6.55 -13.35 -10.01
C ALA A 50 5.11 -13.34 -9.46
N ASN A 51 4.94 -13.17 -8.15
CA ASN A 51 3.62 -13.05 -7.52
C ASN A 51 2.87 -11.79 -7.99
N TRP A 52 3.58 -10.65 -8.08
CA TRP A 52 3.00 -9.41 -8.59
C TRP A 52 2.58 -9.54 -10.04
N ARG A 53 3.42 -10.11 -10.90
CA ARG A 53 3.09 -10.35 -12.32
C ARG A 53 1.81 -11.15 -12.46
N ARG A 54 1.71 -12.30 -11.80
CA ARG A 54 0.48 -13.12 -11.80
C ARG A 54 -0.74 -12.35 -11.32
N GLY A 55 -0.57 -11.55 -10.26
CA GLY A 55 -1.64 -10.71 -9.73
C GLY A 55 -2.10 -9.63 -10.70
N LEU A 56 -1.20 -9.03 -11.47
CA LEU A 56 -1.51 -8.00 -12.46
C LEU A 56 -2.05 -8.58 -13.77
N GLU A 57 -1.70 -9.83 -14.11
CA GLU A 57 -2.25 -10.57 -15.25
C GLU A 57 -3.66 -11.13 -14.97
N ALA A 58 -3.99 -11.33 -13.70
CA ALA A 58 -5.28 -11.91 -13.32
C ALA A 58 -6.45 -10.97 -13.66
N ILE A 59 -7.50 -11.54 -14.26
CA ILE A 59 -8.76 -10.82 -14.50
C ILE A 59 -9.56 -10.78 -13.20
N ASP A 60 -9.33 -9.74 -12.41
CA ASP A 60 -10.09 -9.45 -11.20
C ASP A 60 -10.68 -8.03 -11.30
N PRO A 61 -12.01 -7.92 -11.51
CA PRO A 61 -12.66 -6.61 -11.67
C PRO A 61 -12.62 -5.78 -10.38
N THR A 62 -12.26 -6.36 -9.24
CA THR A 62 -12.16 -5.63 -7.98
C THR A 62 -10.75 -5.11 -7.71
N ARG A 63 -9.74 -5.63 -8.41
CA ARG A 63 -8.34 -5.30 -8.15
C ARG A 63 -7.97 -3.91 -8.65
N VAL A 64 -7.29 -3.18 -7.79
CA VAL A 64 -6.72 -1.86 -8.04
C VAL A 64 -5.21 -1.93 -7.89
N ALA A 65 -4.46 -1.39 -8.84
CA ALA A 65 -3.01 -1.26 -8.77
C ALA A 65 -2.54 -0.01 -9.52
N TYR A 66 -1.77 0.83 -8.82
CA TYR A 66 -1.18 2.06 -9.35
C TYR A 66 0.30 2.13 -9.02
N VAL A 67 1.07 2.71 -9.91
CA VAL A 67 2.49 3.03 -9.71
C VAL A 67 2.72 4.53 -9.81
N ALA A 68 3.71 5.01 -9.06
CA ALA A 68 4.23 6.37 -9.16
C ALA A 68 5.59 6.33 -9.85
N GLU A 69 5.78 7.19 -10.85
CA GLU A 69 7.01 7.29 -11.64
C GLU A 69 7.63 8.68 -11.53
N VAL A 70 8.97 8.72 -11.45
CA VAL A 70 9.82 9.89 -11.67
C VAL A 70 10.87 9.48 -12.70
N ASP A 71 11.06 10.23 -13.76
CA ASP A 71 12.02 9.96 -14.84
C ASP A 71 11.92 8.53 -15.42
N ARG A 72 10.69 7.98 -15.51
CA ARG A 72 10.37 6.61 -15.95
C ARG A 72 10.77 5.51 -14.96
N GLU A 73 11.28 5.86 -13.80
CA GLU A 73 11.53 4.91 -12.72
C GLU A 73 10.31 4.80 -11.80
N VAL A 74 9.86 3.59 -11.50
CA VAL A 74 8.82 3.34 -10.50
C VAL A 74 9.42 3.53 -9.10
N ILE A 75 8.93 4.54 -8.39
CA ILE A 75 9.42 4.94 -7.07
C ILE A 75 8.42 4.67 -5.95
N GLY A 76 7.22 4.23 -6.29
CA GLY A 76 6.17 3.90 -5.34
C GLY A 76 5.02 3.17 -6.01
N PHE A 77 4.20 2.51 -5.21
CA PHE A 77 2.99 1.85 -5.70
C PHE A 77 1.92 1.76 -4.61
N ALA A 78 0.68 1.57 -5.05
CA ALA A 78 -0.45 1.19 -4.21
C ALA A 78 -1.23 0.06 -4.87
N SER A 79 -1.80 -0.83 -4.07
CA SER A 79 -2.72 -1.85 -4.53
C SER A 79 -3.89 -2.02 -3.57
N GLY A 80 -5.02 -2.50 -4.09
CA GLY A 80 -6.22 -2.69 -3.30
C GLY A 80 -7.25 -3.54 -4.03
N GLY A 81 -8.43 -3.62 -3.44
CA GLY A 81 -9.55 -4.37 -3.98
C GLY A 81 -10.56 -4.69 -2.89
N ARG A 82 -11.28 -5.81 -3.05
CA ARG A 82 -12.17 -6.33 -2.02
C ARG A 82 -11.36 -6.69 -0.76
N ALA A 83 -11.90 -6.35 0.41
CA ALA A 83 -11.25 -6.65 1.68
C ALA A 83 -10.94 -8.16 1.82
N ARG A 84 -9.69 -8.46 2.17
CA ARG A 84 -9.17 -9.83 2.30
C ARG A 84 -9.70 -10.55 3.55
N HIS A 85 -9.98 -9.78 4.60
CA HIS A 85 -10.65 -10.29 5.78
C HIS A 85 -12.13 -9.90 5.69
N ALA A 86 -13.02 -10.89 5.85
CA ALA A 86 -14.45 -10.67 5.75
C ALA A 86 -14.92 -9.68 6.83
N ASN A 87 -14.91 -8.40 6.49
CA ASN A 87 -15.49 -7.34 7.29
C ASN A 87 -16.58 -6.68 6.46
N ALA A 88 -17.84 -7.05 6.74
CA ALA A 88 -18.99 -6.51 6.02
C ALA A 88 -19.09 -4.96 6.14
N ALA A 89 -18.51 -4.39 7.18
CA ALA A 89 -18.49 -2.93 7.40
C ALA A 89 -17.48 -2.19 6.50
N TYR A 90 -16.43 -2.88 6.01
CA TYR A 90 -15.37 -2.30 5.18
C TYR A 90 -15.08 -3.22 3.99
N PRO A 91 -15.90 -3.19 2.93
CA PRO A 91 -15.75 -4.09 1.77
C PRO A 91 -14.54 -3.77 0.89
N GLY A 92 -13.99 -2.56 0.96
CA GLY A 92 -12.79 -2.15 0.22
C GLY A 92 -11.54 -2.13 1.11
N GLU A 93 -10.41 -2.55 0.56
CA GLU A 93 -9.12 -2.54 1.26
C GLU A 93 -8.01 -2.03 0.33
N VAL A 94 -7.18 -1.13 0.85
CA VAL A 94 -5.86 -0.84 0.27
C VAL A 94 -4.89 -1.84 0.88
N TYR A 95 -4.35 -2.75 0.07
CA TYR A 95 -3.50 -3.85 0.54
C TYR A 95 -2.07 -3.43 0.82
N ALA A 96 -1.57 -2.47 0.03
CA ALA A 96 -0.20 -2.00 0.09
C ALA A 96 -0.13 -0.55 -0.41
N LEU A 97 0.73 0.23 0.23
CA LEU A 97 1.08 1.59 -0.15
C LEU A 97 2.54 1.83 0.26
N TYR A 98 3.43 1.87 -0.71
CA TYR A 98 4.86 2.05 -0.48
C TYR A 98 5.45 3.10 -1.41
N VAL A 99 6.35 3.92 -0.88
CA VAL A 99 7.13 4.92 -1.60
C VAL A 99 8.56 4.84 -1.12
N ARG A 100 9.53 4.78 -2.06
CA ARG A 100 10.97 4.79 -1.73
C ARG A 100 11.30 5.95 -0.81
N ASP A 101 12.16 5.74 0.17
CA ASP A 101 12.51 6.71 1.21
C ASP A 101 12.97 8.05 0.62
N SER A 102 13.79 8.02 -0.43
CA SER A 102 14.29 9.21 -1.14
C SER A 102 13.18 10.07 -1.77
N HIS A 103 11.96 9.53 -1.88
CA HIS A 103 10.80 10.18 -2.49
C HIS A 103 9.64 10.40 -1.52
N GLN A 104 9.79 10.03 -0.26
CA GLN A 104 8.79 10.32 0.77
C GLN A 104 8.71 11.83 1.09
N GLY A 105 7.62 12.26 1.71
CA GLY A 105 7.39 13.67 2.05
C GLY A 105 7.07 14.59 0.88
N LYS A 106 6.94 14.05 -0.35
CA LYS A 106 6.68 14.82 -1.59
C LYS A 106 5.24 14.69 -2.11
N GLY A 107 4.31 14.19 -1.29
CA GLY A 107 2.90 14.03 -1.65
C GLY A 107 2.57 12.76 -2.45
N ILE A 108 3.56 11.96 -2.85
CA ILE A 108 3.39 10.76 -3.70
C ILE A 108 2.48 9.72 -3.02
N GLY A 109 2.70 9.45 -1.74
CA GLY A 109 1.87 8.51 -0.98
C GLY A 109 0.40 8.94 -0.92
N ARG A 110 0.15 10.24 -0.72
CA ARG A 110 -1.21 10.81 -0.74
C ARG A 110 -1.84 10.67 -2.12
N ALA A 111 -1.09 10.95 -3.19
CA ALA A 111 -1.59 10.82 -4.57
C ALA A 111 -1.92 9.37 -4.93
N LEU A 112 -1.07 8.40 -4.57
CA LEU A 112 -1.33 6.97 -4.75
C LEU A 112 -2.58 6.51 -3.97
N LEU A 113 -2.69 6.91 -2.71
CA LEU A 113 -3.85 6.59 -1.88
C LEU A 113 -5.14 7.17 -2.48
N ARG A 114 -5.09 8.43 -2.93
CA ARG A 114 -6.23 9.12 -3.55
C ARG A 114 -6.76 8.40 -4.79
N VAL A 115 -5.90 8.06 -5.74
CA VAL A 115 -6.34 7.39 -6.98
C VAL A 115 -6.86 5.98 -6.69
N SER A 116 -6.23 5.27 -5.75
CA SER A 116 -6.68 3.94 -5.34
C SER A 116 -8.04 4.00 -4.65
N ALA A 117 -8.24 4.95 -3.75
CA ALA A 117 -9.52 5.16 -3.06
C ALA A 117 -10.63 5.57 -4.04
N ALA A 118 -10.34 6.49 -4.98
CA ALA A 118 -11.29 6.90 -6.01
C ALA A 118 -11.80 5.70 -6.82
N GLU A 119 -10.90 4.82 -7.25
CA GLU A 119 -11.30 3.63 -7.98
C GLU A 119 -12.07 2.62 -7.12
N LEU A 120 -11.72 2.43 -5.85
CA LEU A 120 -12.50 1.60 -4.94
C LEU A 120 -13.92 2.14 -4.76
N VAL A 121 -14.08 3.47 -4.65
CA VAL A 121 -15.39 4.15 -4.62
C VAL A 121 -16.19 3.86 -5.90
N GLU A 122 -15.58 4.06 -7.08
CA GLU A 122 -16.22 3.81 -8.38
C GLU A 122 -16.69 2.35 -8.52
N ARG A 123 -16.00 1.42 -7.89
CA ARG A 123 -16.34 -0.01 -7.89
C ARG A 123 -17.33 -0.41 -6.79
N GLY A 124 -17.82 0.55 -5.99
CA GLY A 124 -18.73 0.30 -4.87
C GLY A 124 -18.08 -0.44 -3.69
N LEU A 125 -16.76 -0.40 -3.59
CA LEU A 125 -15.98 -1.02 -2.51
C LEU A 125 -15.70 0.02 -1.41
N THR A 126 -16.76 0.47 -0.74
CA THR A 126 -16.70 1.43 0.37
C THR A 126 -17.60 1.00 1.50
N PRO A 127 -17.29 1.33 2.74
CA PRO A 127 -16.09 1.98 3.29
C PRO A 127 -14.75 1.29 3.00
N ILE A 128 -13.64 2.02 3.20
CA ILE A 128 -12.28 1.57 2.87
C ILE A 128 -11.46 1.35 4.14
N VAL A 129 -10.62 0.30 4.16
CA VAL A 129 -9.67 0.01 5.25
C VAL A 129 -8.25 -0.16 4.71
N ILE A 130 -7.26 0.14 5.54
CA ILE A 130 -5.86 -0.23 5.36
C ILE A 130 -5.29 -0.75 6.67
N TRP A 131 -4.41 -1.74 6.60
CA TRP A 131 -3.70 -2.30 7.75
C TRP A 131 -2.24 -1.85 7.75
N THR A 132 -1.70 -1.54 8.93
CA THR A 132 -0.28 -1.22 9.11
C THR A 132 0.22 -1.78 10.44
N LEU A 133 1.54 -1.93 10.59
CA LEU A 133 2.13 -2.37 11.85
C LEU A 133 1.80 -1.39 12.97
N TYR A 134 1.36 -1.92 14.09
CA TYR A 134 1.01 -1.14 15.29
C TYR A 134 2.16 -0.26 15.78
N ASN A 135 3.38 -0.77 15.72
CA ASN A 135 4.61 -0.11 16.14
C ASN A 135 5.31 0.70 15.03
N ASN A 136 4.58 1.06 13.94
CA ASN A 136 5.08 1.94 12.88
C ASN A 136 4.44 3.34 12.99
N PRO A 137 5.00 4.27 13.79
CA PRO A 137 4.41 5.59 14.00
C PRO A 137 4.36 6.44 12.73
N ALA A 138 5.29 6.24 11.79
CA ALA A 138 5.33 7.01 10.55
C ALA A 138 4.10 6.69 9.67
N SER A 139 3.80 5.41 9.46
CA SER A 139 2.61 5.00 8.69
C SER A 139 1.32 5.40 9.40
N ARG A 140 1.26 5.22 10.71
CA ARG A 140 0.09 5.59 11.52
C ARG A 140 -0.20 7.09 11.41
N GLY A 141 0.81 7.94 11.63
CA GLY A 141 0.68 9.40 11.50
C GLY A 141 0.28 9.83 10.09
N PHE A 142 0.78 9.12 9.06
CA PHE A 142 0.35 9.38 7.68
C PHE A 142 -1.15 9.10 7.50
N TYR A 143 -1.66 7.92 7.92
CA TYR A 143 -3.08 7.60 7.75
C TYR A 143 -4.00 8.52 8.57
N GLU A 144 -3.60 8.90 9.77
CA GLU A 144 -4.30 9.90 10.58
C GLU A 144 -4.34 11.27 9.87
N SER A 145 -3.23 11.69 9.25
CA SER A 145 -3.13 12.97 8.53
C SER A 145 -4.03 13.06 7.29
N VAL A 146 -4.46 11.91 6.75
CA VAL A 146 -5.39 11.82 5.63
C VAL A 146 -6.81 11.41 6.05
N GLY A 147 -7.13 11.58 7.34
CA GLY A 147 -8.48 11.41 7.89
C GLY A 147 -8.85 9.97 8.27
N GLY A 148 -7.89 9.05 8.25
CA GLY A 148 -8.09 7.68 8.72
C GLY A 148 -8.32 7.62 10.23
N ARG A 149 -9.22 6.75 10.67
CA ARG A 149 -9.48 6.49 12.09
C ARG A 149 -9.19 5.05 12.42
N VAL A 150 -8.63 4.81 13.59
CA VAL A 150 -8.43 3.44 14.09
C VAL A 150 -9.78 2.77 14.26
N ILE A 151 -9.96 1.60 13.64
CA ILE A 151 -11.19 0.82 13.65
C ILE A 151 -11.00 -0.59 14.21
N GLY A 152 -9.78 -1.02 14.45
CA GLY A 152 -9.48 -2.32 15.02
C GLY A 152 -7.99 -2.64 15.01
N GLU A 153 -7.68 -3.75 15.65
CA GLU A 153 -6.33 -4.31 15.73
C GLU A 153 -6.41 -5.82 15.54
N LYS A 154 -5.34 -6.42 15.06
CA LYS A 154 -5.21 -7.87 14.93
C LYS A 154 -3.77 -8.32 15.18
N ARG A 155 -3.63 -9.60 15.52
CA ARG A 155 -2.33 -10.28 15.57
C ARG A 155 -2.41 -11.49 14.64
N GLU A 156 -1.47 -11.56 13.71
CA GLU A 156 -1.44 -12.61 12.72
C GLU A 156 -0.04 -13.23 12.61
N PRO A 157 0.04 -14.56 12.44
CA PRO A 157 1.30 -15.22 12.15
C PRO A 157 1.78 -14.84 10.74
N PHE A 158 3.05 -14.49 10.63
CA PHE A 158 3.72 -14.21 9.36
C PHE A 158 5.16 -14.72 9.40
N GLU A 159 5.50 -15.67 8.54
CA GLU A 159 6.86 -16.24 8.42
C GLU A 159 7.46 -16.66 9.78
N GLY A 160 6.67 -17.31 10.63
CA GLY A 160 7.10 -17.76 11.96
C GLY A 160 7.16 -16.67 13.04
N HIS A 161 6.69 -15.47 12.74
CA HIS A 161 6.59 -14.33 13.67
C HIS A 161 5.14 -13.90 13.84
N GLU A 162 4.85 -13.16 14.91
CA GLU A 162 3.55 -12.54 15.11
C GLU A 162 3.61 -11.06 14.71
N LEU A 163 2.78 -10.67 13.74
CA LEU A 163 2.58 -9.26 13.38
C LEU A 163 1.43 -8.70 14.20
N HIS A 164 1.66 -7.59 14.89
CA HIS A 164 0.62 -6.77 15.50
C HIS A 164 0.29 -5.62 14.54
N GLU A 165 -0.92 -5.60 14.02
CA GLU A 165 -1.39 -4.62 13.05
C GLU A 165 -2.57 -3.82 13.60
N VAL A 166 -2.67 -2.58 13.14
CA VAL A 166 -3.79 -1.66 13.39
C VAL A 166 -4.46 -1.30 12.07
N ALA A 167 -5.79 -1.30 12.07
CA ALA A 167 -6.61 -0.91 10.92
C ALA A 167 -6.99 0.56 10.99
N TYR A 168 -6.77 1.28 9.91
CA TYR A 168 -7.31 2.61 9.67
C TYR A 168 -8.45 2.53 8.66
N GLY A 169 -9.60 3.10 9.01
CA GLY A 169 -10.80 3.07 8.19
C GLY A 169 -11.31 4.47 7.83
N TRP A 170 -11.94 4.57 6.65
CA TRP A 170 -12.68 5.72 6.16
C TRP A 170 -14.11 5.28 5.87
N LEU A 171 -15.02 5.62 6.78
CA LEU A 171 -16.49 5.40 6.59
C LEU A 171 -16.98 6.20 5.40
N ASP A 172 -16.56 7.46 5.30
CA ASP A 172 -16.73 8.31 4.14
C ASP A 172 -15.36 8.52 3.49
N PRO A 173 -15.11 7.96 2.30
CA PRO A 173 -13.84 8.13 1.60
C PRO A 173 -13.73 9.47 0.84
N ALA A 174 -14.74 10.34 0.84
CA ALA A 174 -14.71 11.63 0.14
C ALA A 174 -13.47 12.46 0.48
N PRO A 175 -13.02 12.57 1.75
CA PRO A 175 -11.79 13.29 2.09
C PRO A 175 -10.53 12.72 1.44
N LEU A 176 -10.50 11.41 1.17
CA LEU A 176 -9.38 10.79 0.45
C LEU A 176 -9.35 11.14 -1.02
N VAL A 177 -10.53 11.31 -1.63
CA VAL A 177 -10.68 11.49 -3.08
C VAL A 177 -10.54 12.95 -3.48
N THR A 178 -10.99 13.89 -2.63
CA THR A 178 -11.08 15.33 -2.93
C THR A 178 -9.96 16.18 -2.34
N GLY A 179 -9.15 15.62 -1.41
CA GLY A 179 -8.11 16.31 -0.65
C GLY A 179 -6.79 16.55 -1.38
#